data_e3c24846287fe4f17ece63e42c1eaa37
#
_entry.id   e3c24846287fe4f17ece63e42c1eaa37
#
_cell.length_a   1.000
_cell.length_b   1.000
_cell.length_c   1.000
_cell.angle_alpha   90.00
_cell.angle_beta   90.00
_cell.angle_gamma   90.00
#
_symmetry.space_group_name_H-M   'P 1'
#
loop_
_entity.id
_entity.type
_entity.pdbx_description
1 polymer ?
#
loop_
_entity_poly.entity_id
_entity_poly.type
_entity_poly.pdbx_seq_one_letter_code
_entity_poly.pdbx_strand_id
1 'polypeptide(L)'
;MSVEAVASEAEVLIQQNLERFLLVLSVSLSVATLSRTFSWFRRIPYTLLLVIVGSILAFVDVRLVNLSPGLILEIFLPPLLFEAGWNLKWKDLKREWFPVGLFAIVGVVISVTGIAFLLQKFTAIPLSVSLLIGASLAATDPVSVIALFRELGVGKRLTTLMEGESLFNDGAAVVAFGLLVGLALGTEEFEVQGAIAEFVMVVGIGVGVGGLIGFGISYLTQRFDLPLVEQSLTLVSAYGTYVITEELGGSGVIGVVTVGLILGNFGSRIGM
;
A
#
# COMPACT_ATOMS: atom_id res chain seq x y z
N MET A 1 -21.09 -17.22 -28.91
CA MET A 1 -19.70 -16.72 -29.06
C MET A 1 -18.80 -17.93 -28.97
N SER A 2 -17.99 -18.24 -29.98
CA SER A 2 -17.12 -19.41 -29.96
C SER A 2 -15.97 -19.21 -28.94
N VAL A 3 -15.48 -20.28 -28.34
CA VAL A 3 -14.35 -20.25 -27.40
C VAL A 3 -13.11 -19.57 -28.02
N GLU A 4 -12.92 -19.76 -29.33
CA GLU A 4 -11.85 -19.12 -30.11
C GLU A 4 -11.99 -17.59 -30.17
N ALA A 5 -13.22 -17.05 -30.28
CA ALA A 5 -13.44 -15.61 -30.31
C ALA A 5 -13.13 -14.96 -28.93
N VAL A 6 -13.49 -15.63 -27.85
CA VAL A 6 -13.19 -15.18 -26.48
C VAL A 6 -11.69 -15.21 -26.20
N ALA A 7 -10.99 -16.27 -26.66
CA ALA A 7 -9.54 -16.37 -26.52
C ALA A 7 -8.81 -15.29 -27.31
N SER A 8 -9.24 -15.00 -28.54
CA SER A 8 -8.67 -13.93 -29.38
C SER A 8 -8.87 -12.54 -28.77
N GLU A 9 -10.05 -12.25 -28.20
CA GLU A 9 -10.30 -10.98 -27.51
C GLU A 9 -9.44 -10.85 -26.24
N ALA A 10 -9.27 -11.92 -25.50
CA ALA A 10 -8.42 -11.93 -24.30
C ALA A 10 -6.94 -11.70 -24.65
N GLU A 11 -6.42 -12.32 -25.72
CA GLU A 11 -5.04 -12.11 -26.19
C GLU A 11 -4.81 -10.65 -26.61
N VAL A 12 -5.73 -10.06 -27.36
CA VAL A 12 -5.65 -8.66 -27.79
C VAL A 12 -5.64 -7.72 -26.58
N LEU A 13 -6.49 -8.01 -25.59
CA LEU A 13 -6.57 -7.20 -24.37
C LEU A 13 -5.28 -7.30 -23.54
N ILE A 14 -4.72 -8.48 -23.41
CA ILE A 14 -3.44 -8.72 -22.72
C ILE A 14 -2.31 -7.96 -23.41
N GLN A 15 -2.23 -8.05 -24.74
CA GLN A 15 -1.19 -7.39 -25.54
C GLN A 15 -1.30 -5.86 -25.41
N GLN A 16 -2.50 -5.29 -25.51
CA GLN A 16 -2.71 -3.85 -25.33
C GLN A 16 -2.33 -3.37 -23.91
N ASN A 17 -2.66 -4.13 -22.89
CA ASN A 17 -2.29 -3.80 -21.52
C ASN A 17 -0.78 -3.87 -21.30
N LEU A 18 -0.11 -4.87 -21.89
CA LEU A 18 1.34 -5.02 -21.83
C LEU A 18 2.06 -3.85 -22.52
N GLU A 19 1.62 -3.47 -23.73
CA GLU A 19 2.18 -2.32 -24.47
C GLU A 19 2.06 -1.03 -23.65
N ARG A 20 0.90 -0.77 -23.06
CA ARG A 20 0.66 0.40 -22.22
C ARG A 20 1.54 0.38 -20.98
N PHE A 21 1.65 -0.77 -20.31
CA PHE A 21 2.51 -0.93 -19.14
C PHE A 21 3.98 -0.64 -19.49
N LEU A 22 4.49 -1.21 -20.59
CA LEU A 22 5.85 -0.97 -21.08
C LEU A 22 6.07 0.50 -21.42
N LEU A 23 5.07 1.17 -21.96
CA LEU A 23 5.13 2.60 -22.30
C LEU A 23 5.23 3.46 -21.04
N VAL A 24 4.41 3.19 -20.01
CA VAL A 24 4.51 3.87 -18.70
C VAL A 24 5.86 3.64 -18.06
N LEU A 25 6.35 2.40 -18.06
CA LEU A 25 7.66 2.05 -17.52
C LEU A 25 8.78 2.78 -18.26
N SER A 26 8.72 2.83 -19.59
CA SER A 26 9.71 3.53 -20.44
C SER A 26 9.72 5.03 -20.16
N VAL A 27 8.57 5.66 -20.05
CA VAL A 27 8.45 7.08 -19.68
C VAL A 27 9.02 7.32 -18.29
N SER A 28 8.66 6.50 -17.32
CA SER A 28 9.15 6.62 -15.94
C SER A 28 10.67 6.49 -15.85
N LEU A 29 11.25 5.49 -16.52
CA LEU A 29 12.70 5.30 -16.59
C LEU A 29 13.40 6.45 -17.33
N SER A 30 12.80 6.98 -18.39
CA SER A 30 13.32 8.14 -19.11
C SER A 30 13.36 9.37 -18.21
N VAL A 31 12.29 9.66 -17.49
CA VAL A 31 12.23 10.75 -16.51
C VAL A 31 13.27 10.56 -15.41
N ALA A 32 13.41 9.32 -14.89
CA ALA A 32 14.42 8.99 -13.87
C ALA A 32 15.84 9.26 -14.38
N THR A 33 16.15 8.84 -15.61
CA THR A 33 17.46 9.02 -16.23
C THR A 33 17.75 10.51 -16.49
N LEU A 34 16.79 11.23 -17.06
CA LEU A 34 16.91 12.67 -17.33
C LEU A 34 17.07 13.47 -16.02
N SER A 35 16.32 13.12 -14.96
CA SER A 35 16.41 13.80 -13.67
C SER A 35 17.80 13.68 -13.02
N ARG A 36 18.48 12.56 -13.26
CA ARG A 36 19.84 12.33 -12.75
C ARG A 36 20.93 12.94 -13.65
N THR A 37 20.68 13.02 -14.95
CA THR A 37 21.66 13.49 -15.94
C THR A 37 21.78 15.02 -15.93
N PHE A 38 20.67 15.73 -15.83
CA PHE A 38 20.66 17.19 -15.87
C PHE A 38 20.67 17.79 -14.47
N SER A 39 21.67 18.64 -14.17
CA SER A 39 21.86 19.26 -12.86
C SER A 39 20.68 20.12 -12.40
N TRP A 40 19.94 20.71 -13.33
CA TRP A 40 18.75 21.52 -13.02
C TRP A 40 17.62 20.69 -12.42
N PHE A 41 17.38 19.47 -12.96
CA PHE A 41 16.33 18.58 -12.47
C PHE A 41 16.68 17.90 -11.15
N ARG A 42 17.94 17.87 -10.73
CA ARG A 42 18.36 17.26 -9.45
C ARG A 42 17.76 17.95 -8.21
N ARG A 43 17.29 19.19 -8.35
CA ARG A 43 16.64 19.94 -7.25
C ARG A 43 15.15 19.64 -7.12
N ILE A 44 14.55 18.96 -8.09
CA ILE A 44 13.14 18.63 -8.11
C ILE A 44 12.99 17.16 -7.71
N PRO A 45 12.14 16.84 -6.72
CA PRO A 45 11.85 15.45 -6.38
C PRO A 45 11.39 14.66 -7.60
N TYR A 46 11.91 13.46 -7.78
CA TYR A 46 11.62 12.59 -8.93
C TYR A 46 10.11 12.35 -9.10
N THR A 47 9.39 12.12 -8.01
CA THR A 47 7.94 11.93 -8.00
C THR A 47 7.20 13.14 -8.56
N LEU A 48 7.65 14.36 -8.25
CA LEU A 48 7.05 15.58 -8.79
C LEU A 48 7.28 15.70 -10.30
N LEU A 49 8.45 15.31 -10.79
CA LEU A 49 8.72 15.25 -12.24
C LEU A 49 7.79 14.27 -12.95
N LEU A 50 7.53 13.11 -12.36
CA LEU A 50 6.58 12.14 -12.90
C LEU A 50 5.16 12.70 -12.97
N VAL A 51 4.71 13.40 -11.92
CA VAL A 51 3.40 14.07 -11.90
C VAL A 51 3.30 15.12 -13.00
N ILE A 52 4.33 15.95 -13.18
CA ILE A 52 4.37 16.98 -14.24
C ILE A 52 4.30 16.33 -15.62
N VAL A 53 5.12 15.32 -15.88
CA VAL A 53 5.14 14.61 -17.17
C VAL A 53 3.80 13.91 -17.41
N GLY A 54 3.25 13.23 -16.43
CA GLY A 54 1.94 12.59 -16.52
C GLY A 54 0.81 13.58 -16.80
N SER A 55 0.84 14.75 -16.16
CA SER A 55 -0.11 15.83 -16.43
C SER A 55 0.01 16.38 -17.86
N ILE A 56 1.22 16.60 -18.36
CA ILE A 56 1.44 17.05 -19.74
C ILE A 56 0.89 16.02 -20.73
N LEU A 57 1.18 14.74 -20.52
CA LEU A 57 0.67 13.66 -21.38
C LEU A 57 -0.87 13.60 -21.36
N ALA A 58 -1.49 13.82 -20.21
CA ALA A 58 -2.94 13.87 -20.08
C ALA A 58 -3.56 15.06 -20.85
N PHE A 59 -2.91 16.23 -20.86
CA PHE A 59 -3.37 17.39 -21.64
C PHE A 59 -3.30 17.16 -23.15
N VAL A 60 -2.38 16.31 -23.62
CA VAL A 60 -2.25 15.94 -25.05
C VAL A 60 -3.14 14.74 -25.39
N ASP A 61 -4.03 14.35 -24.49
CA ASP A 61 -4.94 13.19 -24.60
C ASP A 61 -4.21 11.83 -24.81
N VAL A 62 -2.95 11.75 -24.40
CA VAL A 62 -2.19 10.50 -24.37
C VAL A 62 -2.49 9.78 -23.07
N ARG A 63 -3.53 8.97 -23.07
CA ARG A 63 -3.88 8.10 -21.95
C ARG A 63 -3.01 6.85 -21.96
N LEU A 64 -1.96 6.85 -21.16
CA LEU A 64 -0.99 5.76 -21.12
C LEU A 64 -1.61 4.48 -20.54
N VAL A 65 -2.43 4.59 -19.49
CA VAL A 65 -3.09 3.44 -18.83
C VAL A 65 -4.43 3.87 -18.27
N ASN A 66 -5.44 3.02 -18.44
CA ASN A 66 -6.65 3.11 -17.63
C ASN A 66 -6.34 2.45 -16.28
N LEU A 67 -6.19 3.26 -15.24
CA LEU A 67 -5.99 2.76 -13.88
C LEU A 67 -7.26 2.04 -13.43
N SER A 68 -7.24 0.71 -13.44
CA SER A 68 -8.29 -0.08 -12.80
C SER A 68 -7.95 -0.29 -11.31
N PRO A 69 -8.96 -0.45 -10.44
CA PRO A 69 -8.72 -0.78 -9.04
C PRO A 69 -7.81 -2.01 -8.86
N GLY A 70 -8.02 -3.08 -9.64
CA GLY A 70 -7.20 -4.28 -9.59
C GLY A 70 -5.73 -4.01 -9.94
N LEU A 71 -5.45 -3.19 -10.96
CA LEU A 71 -4.07 -2.84 -11.32
C LEU A 71 -3.36 -2.10 -10.17
N ILE A 72 -4.06 -1.21 -9.48
CA ILE A 72 -3.49 -0.48 -8.33
C ILE A 72 -3.28 -1.42 -7.15
N LEU A 73 -4.32 -2.17 -6.77
CA LEU A 73 -4.33 -2.97 -5.55
C LEU A 73 -3.47 -4.24 -5.66
N GLU A 74 -3.47 -4.89 -6.83
CA GLU A 74 -2.81 -6.19 -6.99
C GLU A 74 -1.39 -6.07 -7.54
N ILE A 75 -1.08 -5.00 -8.32
CA ILE A 75 0.23 -4.85 -8.96
C ILE A 75 1.09 -3.80 -8.28
N PHE A 76 0.56 -2.60 -8.03
CA PHE A 76 1.38 -1.51 -7.50
C PHE A 76 1.48 -1.49 -5.98
N LEU A 77 0.38 -1.81 -5.29
CA LEU A 77 0.32 -1.69 -3.85
C LEU A 77 1.25 -2.68 -3.10
N PRO A 78 1.32 -4.00 -3.45
CA PRO A 78 2.13 -4.94 -2.69
C PRO A 78 3.62 -4.59 -2.63
N PRO A 79 4.32 -4.23 -3.73
CA PRO A 79 5.72 -3.84 -3.66
C PRO A 79 5.96 -2.56 -2.84
N LEU A 80 5.07 -1.57 -2.93
CA LEU A 80 5.18 -0.32 -2.16
C LEU A 80 5.06 -0.57 -0.66
N LEU A 81 4.08 -1.37 -0.26
CA LEU A 81 3.88 -1.74 1.14
C LEU A 81 5.04 -2.59 1.68
N PHE A 82 5.53 -3.51 0.85
CA PHE A 82 6.70 -4.31 1.19
C PHE A 82 7.93 -3.43 1.44
N GLU A 83 8.23 -2.51 0.54
CA GLU A 83 9.34 -1.57 0.67
C GLU A 83 9.21 -0.70 1.91
N ALA A 84 8.02 -0.18 2.19
CA ALA A 84 7.74 0.60 3.38
C ALA A 84 7.98 -0.22 4.67
N GLY A 85 7.45 -1.45 4.73
CA GLY A 85 7.70 -2.37 5.83
C GLY A 85 9.18 -2.76 5.99
N TRP A 86 9.88 -3.02 4.88
CA TRP A 86 11.30 -3.35 4.85
C TRP A 86 12.19 -2.24 5.43
N ASN A 87 11.91 -0.99 5.10
CA ASN A 87 12.68 0.17 5.55
C ASN A 87 12.42 0.54 7.02
N LEU A 88 11.29 0.12 7.60
CA LEU A 88 10.93 0.42 8.97
C LEU A 88 11.74 -0.43 9.96
N LYS A 89 12.47 0.21 10.85
CA LYS A 89 13.32 -0.48 11.82
C LYS A 89 12.53 -1.01 12.99
N TRP A 90 12.48 -2.32 13.15
CA TRP A 90 11.79 -3.00 14.25
C TRP A 90 12.19 -2.49 15.64
N LYS A 91 13.48 -2.20 15.84
CA LYS A 91 13.98 -1.69 17.13
C LYS A 91 13.32 -0.37 17.52
N ASP A 92 13.15 0.52 16.56
CA ASP A 92 12.55 1.84 16.78
C ASP A 92 11.02 1.71 16.88
N LEU A 93 10.39 0.94 16.01
CA LEU A 93 8.96 0.62 16.04
C LEU A 93 8.54 -0.04 17.36
N LYS A 94 9.29 -1.05 17.83
CA LYS A 94 9.00 -1.75 19.09
C LYS A 94 8.98 -0.80 20.30
N ARG A 95 9.73 0.28 20.26
CA ARG A 95 9.74 1.27 21.33
C ARG A 95 8.50 2.15 21.31
N GLU A 96 7.97 2.40 20.12
CA GLU A 96 6.86 3.31 19.89
C GLU A 96 5.57 2.58 19.42
N TRP A 97 5.51 1.25 19.59
CA TRP A 97 4.40 0.44 19.07
C TRP A 97 3.01 0.89 19.58
N PHE A 98 2.94 1.30 20.85
CA PHE A 98 1.68 1.73 21.44
C PHE A 98 1.18 3.06 20.87
N PRO A 99 1.97 4.16 20.85
CA PRO A 99 1.52 5.38 20.20
C PRO A 99 1.29 5.21 18.70
N VAL A 100 2.10 4.43 17.99
CA VAL A 100 1.88 4.12 16.57
C VAL A 100 0.53 3.44 16.36
N GLY A 101 0.24 2.36 17.08
CA GLY A 101 -1.04 1.66 16.98
C GLY A 101 -2.23 2.51 17.41
N LEU A 102 -2.06 3.33 18.44
CA LEU A 102 -3.10 4.25 18.90
C LEU A 102 -3.43 5.29 17.81
N PHE A 103 -2.43 5.95 17.24
CA PHE A 103 -2.65 6.94 16.20
C PHE A 103 -3.20 6.31 14.91
N ALA A 104 -2.70 5.15 14.50
CA ALA A 104 -3.17 4.45 13.32
C ALA A 104 -4.65 4.05 13.43
N ILE A 105 -5.09 3.51 14.57
CA ILE A 105 -6.47 3.02 14.74
C ILE A 105 -7.41 4.16 15.13
N VAL A 106 -7.08 4.89 16.22
CA VAL A 106 -7.96 5.96 16.72
C VAL A 106 -7.99 7.13 15.75
N GLY A 107 -6.87 7.44 15.07
CA GLY A 107 -6.80 8.44 14.02
C GLY A 107 -7.75 8.13 12.86
N VAL A 108 -7.76 6.89 12.38
CA VAL A 108 -8.70 6.43 11.34
C VAL A 108 -10.14 6.57 11.81
N VAL A 109 -10.48 6.10 13.01
CA VAL A 109 -11.85 6.21 13.55
C VAL A 109 -12.30 7.67 13.65
N ILE A 110 -11.44 8.57 14.16
CA ILE A 110 -11.74 10.00 14.25
C ILE A 110 -11.91 10.62 12.86
N SER A 111 -11.03 10.29 11.92
CA SER A 111 -11.09 10.79 10.54
C SER A 111 -12.36 10.34 9.83
N VAL A 112 -12.67 9.04 9.89
CA VAL A 112 -13.88 8.46 9.27
C VAL A 112 -15.14 9.09 9.85
N THR A 113 -15.26 9.11 11.19
CA THR A 113 -16.45 9.64 11.84
C THR A 113 -16.57 11.16 11.69
N GLY A 114 -15.47 11.88 11.76
CA GLY A 114 -15.44 13.35 11.59
C GLY A 114 -15.84 13.77 10.18
N ILE A 115 -15.26 13.12 9.15
CA ILE A 115 -15.62 13.37 7.74
C ILE A 115 -17.08 13.01 7.49
N ALA A 116 -17.54 11.85 7.97
CA ALA A 116 -18.91 11.42 7.80
C ALA A 116 -19.91 12.36 8.46
N PHE A 117 -19.61 12.83 9.66
CA PHE A 117 -20.43 13.82 10.37
C PHE A 117 -20.53 15.15 9.60
N LEU A 118 -19.40 15.66 9.09
CA LEU A 118 -19.38 16.90 8.30
C LEU A 118 -20.16 16.75 7.00
N LEU A 119 -19.95 15.66 6.27
CA LEU A 119 -20.67 15.40 5.03
C LEU A 119 -22.17 15.30 5.26
N GLN A 120 -22.60 14.55 6.28
CA GLN A 120 -24.00 14.42 6.62
C GLN A 120 -24.66 15.75 7.02
N LYS A 121 -23.90 16.61 7.74
CA LYS A 121 -24.39 17.90 8.20
C LYS A 121 -24.54 18.94 7.07
N PHE A 122 -23.62 18.93 6.12
CA PHE A 122 -23.54 19.98 5.08
C PHE A 122 -23.99 19.50 3.69
N THR A 123 -24.29 18.19 3.52
CA THR A 123 -24.72 17.62 2.26
C THR A 123 -25.91 16.68 2.47
N ALA A 124 -26.58 16.27 1.39
CA ALA A 124 -27.66 15.27 1.41
C ALA A 124 -27.14 13.82 1.26
N ILE A 125 -25.85 13.58 1.47
CA ILE A 125 -25.24 12.24 1.30
C ILE A 125 -25.67 11.35 2.48
N PRO A 126 -26.13 10.11 2.24
CA PRO A 126 -26.46 9.15 3.29
C PRO A 126 -25.27 8.84 4.19
N LEU A 127 -25.54 8.53 5.46
CA LEU A 127 -24.48 8.27 6.45
C LEU A 127 -23.53 7.14 6.03
N SER A 128 -24.08 6.03 5.48
CA SER A 128 -23.28 4.89 5.02
C SER A 128 -22.27 5.29 3.93
N VAL A 129 -22.70 6.10 2.97
CA VAL A 129 -21.82 6.61 1.90
C VAL A 129 -20.82 7.63 2.47
N SER A 130 -21.24 8.47 3.42
CA SER A 130 -20.35 9.43 4.09
C SER A 130 -19.26 8.74 4.89
N LEU A 131 -19.56 7.62 5.55
CA LEU A 131 -18.58 6.78 6.24
C LEU A 131 -17.59 6.15 5.26
N LEU A 132 -18.04 5.64 4.10
CA LEU A 132 -17.16 5.11 3.05
C LEU A 132 -16.20 6.18 2.52
N ILE A 133 -16.71 7.39 2.26
CA ILE A 133 -15.87 8.52 1.85
C ILE A 133 -14.85 8.85 2.96
N GLY A 134 -15.29 8.84 4.22
CA GLY A 134 -14.40 9.03 5.35
C GLY A 134 -13.30 7.99 5.43
N ALA A 135 -13.60 6.71 5.22
CA ALA A 135 -12.63 5.63 5.24
C ALA A 135 -11.63 5.72 4.07
N SER A 136 -12.09 6.05 2.87
CA SER A 136 -11.20 6.22 1.71
C SER A 136 -10.26 7.43 1.84
N LEU A 137 -10.59 8.42 2.66
CA LEU A 137 -9.77 9.61 2.92
C LEU A 137 -8.97 9.51 4.24
N ALA A 138 -9.15 8.46 5.03
CA ALA A 138 -8.49 8.31 6.33
C ALA A 138 -7.02 7.86 6.22
N ALA A 139 -6.65 7.21 5.13
CA ALA A 139 -5.26 6.86 4.84
C ALA A 139 -4.44 8.13 4.55
N THR A 140 -3.25 8.25 5.16
CA THR A 140 -2.38 9.43 5.03
C THR A 140 -0.96 9.03 4.65
N ASP A 141 -0.35 9.77 3.72
CA ASP A 141 1.04 9.58 3.32
C ASP A 141 1.92 10.73 3.87
N PRO A 142 2.87 10.44 4.78
CA PRO A 142 3.73 11.42 5.40
C PRO A 142 5.02 11.71 4.60
N VAL A 143 5.19 11.23 3.37
CA VAL A 143 6.45 11.35 2.59
C VAL A 143 6.97 12.79 2.59
N SER A 144 6.10 13.78 2.34
CA SER A 144 6.48 15.20 2.34
C SER A 144 6.88 15.69 3.74
N VAL A 145 6.18 15.24 4.78
CA VAL A 145 6.47 15.59 6.18
C VAL A 145 7.80 14.99 6.61
N ILE A 146 8.06 13.73 6.24
CA ILE A 146 9.32 13.04 6.54
C ILE A 146 10.50 13.71 5.84
N ALA A 147 10.33 14.13 4.58
CA ALA A 147 11.35 14.88 3.86
C ALA A 147 11.70 16.18 4.59
N LEU A 148 10.69 16.93 5.04
CA LEU A 148 10.88 18.15 5.83
C LEU A 148 11.55 17.87 7.19
N PHE A 149 11.18 16.78 7.86
CA PHE A 149 11.82 16.38 9.13
C PHE A 149 13.31 16.10 8.96
N ARG A 150 13.71 15.49 7.85
CA ARG A 150 15.13 15.25 7.52
C ARG A 150 15.89 16.55 7.29
N GLU A 151 15.29 17.51 6.58
CA GLU A 151 15.89 18.83 6.35
C GLU A 151 16.06 19.64 7.67
N LEU A 152 15.05 19.58 8.53
CA LEU A 152 15.05 20.30 9.82
C LEU A 152 15.84 19.58 10.93
N GLY A 153 16.37 18.37 10.68
CA GLY A 153 17.07 17.59 11.67
C GLY A 153 16.20 17.11 12.84
N VAL A 154 14.90 16.87 12.56
CA VAL A 154 13.95 16.39 13.56
C VAL A 154 14.36 15.03 14.08
N GLY A 155 14.17 14.81 15.39
CA GLY A 155 14.61 13.58 16.06
C GLY A 155 13.97 12.32 15.48
N LYS A 156 14.74 11.25 15.40
CA LYS A 156 14.34 9.92 14.83
C LYS A 156 13.00 9.38 15.38
N ARG A 157 12.68 9.70 16.63
CA ARG A 157 11.44 9.25 17.27
C ARG A 157 10.21 9.72 16.52
N LEU A 158 10.17 11.00 16.16
CA LEU A 158 9.00 11.57 15.47
C LEU A 158 8.89 11.03 14.04
N THR A 159 10.02 10.82 13.35
CA THR A 159 10.04 10.17 12.05
C THR A 159 9.50 8.73 12.12
N THR A 160 9.97 7.93 13.09
CA THR A 160 9.44 6.57 13.28
C THR A 160 7.96 6.54 13.62
N LEU A 161 7.46 7.49 14.42
CA LEU A 161 6.04 7.61 14.73
C LEU A 161 5.22 7.89 13.47
N MET A 162 5.68 8.81 12.63
CA MET A 162 4.97 9.16 11.38
C MET A 162 5.03 8.04 10.35
N GLU A 163 6.21 7.43 10.15
CA GLU A 163 6.37 6.29 9.25
C GLU A 163 5.53 5.08 9.70
N GLY A 164 5.57 4.78 10.99
CA GLY A 164 4.80 3.68 11.56
C GLY A 164 3.30 3.94 11.54
N GLU A 165 2.88 5.14 11.95
CA GLU A 165 1.46 5.53 11.94
C GLU A 165 0.87 5.40 10.55
N SER A 166 1.50 6.00 9.54
CA SER A 166 1.02 5.95 8.16
C SER A 166 0.92 4.51 7.63
N LEU A 167 1.96 3.69 7.85
CA LEU A 167 1.99 2.32 7.37
C LEU A 167 0.85 1.46 7.96
N PHE A 168 0.55 1.64 9.25
CA PHE A 168 -0.52 0.89 9.92
C PHE A 168 -1.89 1.53 9.69
N ASN A 169 -1.97 2.83 9.50
CA ASN A 169 -3.22 3.51 9.21
C ASN A 169 -3.74 3.12 7.82
N ASP A 170 -2.86 2.94 6.81
CA ASP A 170 -3.25 2.44 5.50
C ASP A 170 -3.95 1.08 5.61
N GLY A 171 -3.35 0.16 6.39
CA GLY A 171 -3.97 -1.13 6.68
C GLY A 171 -5.29 -1.00 7.42
N ALA A 172 -5.36 -0.14 8.44
CA ALA A 172 -6.58 0.09 9.21
C ALA A 172 -7.69 0.73 8.37
N ALA A 173 -7.36 1.68 7.49
CA ALA A 173 -8.31 2.34 6.60
C ALA A 173 -8.89 1.37 5.55
N VAL A 174 -8.06 0.49 4.97
CA VAL A 174 -8.51 -0.54 4.02
C VAL A 174 -9.48 -1.51 4.69
N VAL A 175 -9.16 -1.98 5.90
CA VAL A 175 -10.05 -2.87 6.65
C VAL A 175 -11.35 -2.15 7.04
N ALA A 176 -11.26 -0.91 7.54
CA ALA A 176 -12.44 -0.11 7.86
C ALA A 176 -13.33 0.13 6.63
N PHE A 177 -12.73 0.39 5.46
CA PHE A 177 -13.47 0.54 4.22
C PHE A 177 -14.20 -0.75 3.84
N GLY A 178 -13.55 -1.91 3.92
CA GLY A 178 -14.16 -3.23 3.66
C GLY A 178 -15.41 -3.47 4.53
N LEU A 179 -15.28 -3.26 5.84
CA LEU A 179 -16.40 -3.39 6.78
C LEU A 179 -17.57 -2.43 6.45
N LEU A 180 -17.25 -1.20 6.06
CA LEU A 180 -18.28 -0.20 5.73
C LEU A 180 -18.95 -0.43 4.37
N VAL A 181 -18.31 -1.17 3.46
CA VAL A 181 -18.95 -1.60 2.19
C VAL A 181 -20.12 -2.52 2.47
N GLY A 182 -19.98 -3.53 3.33
CA GLY A 182 -21.06 -4.43 3.73
C GLY A 182 -22.26 -3.65 4.29
N LEU A 183 -21.99 -2.68 5.17
CA LEU A 183 -23.00 -1.79 5.72
C LEU A 183 -23.68 -0.92 4.65
N ALA A 184 -22.93 -0.36 3.71
CA ALA A 184 -23.47 0.52 2.68
C ALA A 184 -24.34 -0.23 1.66
N LEU A 185 -24.00 -1.49 1.39
CA LEU A 185 -24.78 -2.38 0.50
C LEU A 185 -26.00 -2.98 1.21
N GLY A 186 -26.13 -2.80 2.53
CA GLY A 186 -27.24 -3.38 3.32
C GLY A 186 -27.15 -4.91 3.44
N THR A 187 -25.98 -5.49 3.23
CA THR A 187 -25.73 -6.93 3.38
C THR A 187 -25.45 -7.29 4.83
N GLU A 188 -25.09 -6.32 5.65
CA GLU A 188 -24.76 -6.49 7.08
C GLU A 188 -25.46 -5.43 7.93
N GLU A 189 -25.90 -5.83 9.11
CA GLU A 189 -26.37 -4.91 10.16
C GLU A 189 -25.14 -4.43 10.95
N PHE A 190 -25.07 -3.12 11.22
CA PHE A 190 -23.94 -2.56 11.97
C PHE A 190 -24.02 -2.98 13.43
N GLU A 191 -23.23 -3.96 13.79
CA GLU A 191 -22.99 -4.37 15.17
C GLU A 191 -21.52 -4.07 15.55
N VAL A 192 -21.33 -3.19 16.54
CA VAL A 192 -19.97 -2.77 16.95
C VAL A 192 -19.09 -3.95 17.36
N GLN A 193 -19.68 -4.93 18.07
CA GLN A 193 -18.94 -6.10 18.53
C GLN A 193 -18.52 -7.00 17.36
N GLY A 194 -19.40 -7.19 16.37
CA GLY A 194 -19.11 -7.91 15.14
C GLY A 194 -17.98 -7.23 14.35
N ALA A 195 -18.08 -5.91 14.15
CA ALA A 195 -17.07 -5.14 13.44
C ALA A 195 -15.68 -5.18 14.10
N ILE A 196 -15.61 -5.13 15.45
CA ILE A 196 -14.34 -5.29 16.18
C ILE A 196 -13.79 -6.71 16.02
N ALA A 197 -14.63 -7.74 16.12
CA ALA A 197 -14.20 -9.12 15.96
C ALA A 197 -13.66 -9.38 14.55
N GLU A 198 -14.34 -8.88 13.54
CA GLU A 198 -13.94 -8.98 12.14
C GLU A 198 -12.64 -8.22 11.88
N PHE A 199 -12.51 -7.00 12.39
CA PHE A 199 -11.26 -6.24 12.32
C PHE A 199 -10.09 -7.02 12.91
N VAL A 200 -10.24 -7.57 14.12
CA VAL A 200 -9.19 -8.36 14.79
C VAL A 200 -8.86 -9.62 13.99
N MET A 201 -9.86 -10.29 13.41
CA MET A 201 -9.68 -11.48 12.59
C MET A 201 -8.90 -11.16 11.31
N VAL A 202 -9.32 -10.15 10.56
CA VAL A 202 -8.69 -9.73 9.29
C VAL A 202 -7.23 -9.30 9.51
N VAL A 203 -6.99 -8.50 10.54
CA VAL A 203 -5.63 -8.09 10.96
C VAL A 203 -4.81 -9.28 11.44
N GLY A 204 -5.41 -10.16 12.25
CA GLY A 204 -4.76 -11.35 12.81
C GLY A 204 -4.31 -12.33 11.72
N ILE A 205 -5.14 -12.59 10.71
CA ILE A 205 -4.79 -13.39 9.53
C ILE A 205 -3.63 -12.72 8.77
N GLY A 206 -3.70 -11.41 8.53
CA GLY A 206 -2.64 -10.65 7.85
C GLY A 206 -1.30 -10.80 8.55
N VAL A 207 -1.25 -10.52 9.85
CA VAL A 207 -0.02 -10.67 10.66
C VAL A 207 0.44 -12.12 10.72
N GLY A 208 -0.47 -13.08 10.83
CA GLY A 208 -0.16 -14.51 10.88
C GLY A 208 0.48 -15.02 9.58
N VAL A 209 -0.14 -14.75 8.44
CA VAL A 209 0.35 -15.15 7.11
C VAL A 209 1.67 -14.45 6.80
N GLY A 210 1.73 -13.11 6.96
CA GLY A 210 2.95 -12.34 6.75
C GLY A 210 4.08 -12.78 7.67
N GLY A 211 3.75 -13.15 8.93
CA GLY A 211 4.68 -13.70 9.91
C GLY A 211 5.26 -15.04 9.46
N LEU A 212 4.41 -15.99 9.09
CA LEU A 212 4.82 -17.33 8.65
C LEU A 212 5.71 -17.26 7.39
N ILE A 213 5.29 -16.48 6.40
CA ILE A 213 6.05 -16.32 5.15
C ILE A 213 7.38 -15.58 5.43
N GLY A 214 7.34 -14.48 6.19
CA GLY A 214 8.52 -13.68 6.49
C GLY A 214 9.59 -14.45 7.28
N PHE A 215 9.21 -15.13 8.35
CA PHE A 215 10.15 -15.96 9.11
C PHE A 215 10.60 -17.21 8.32
N GLY A 216 9.71 -17.81 7.52
CA GLY A 216 10.07 -18.93 6.64
C GLY A 216 11.13 -18.54 5.63
N ILE A 217 10.95 -17.43 4.92
CA ILE A 217 11.93 -16.92 3.95
C ILE A 217 13.22 -16.50 4.67
N SER A 218 13.12 -15.77 5.80
CA SER A 218 14.29 -15.38 6.59
C SER A 218 15.11 -16.58 7.04
N TYR A 219 14.48 -17.67 7.44
CA TYR A 219 15.17 -18.90 7.80
C TYR A 219 15.87 -19.55 6.60
N LEU A 220 15.20 -19.59 5.44
CA LEU A 220 15.77 -20.15 4.22
C LEU A 220 16.98 -19.36 3.71
N THR A 221 16.86 -18.02 3.66
CA THR A 221 17.92 -17.15 3.16
C THR A 221 19.15 -17.11 4.08
N GLN A 222 18.97 -17.30 5.37
CA GLN A 222 20.09 -17.43 6.30
C GLN A 222 20.88 -18.74 6.13
N ARG A 223 20.24 -19.78 5.61
CA ARG A 223 20.85 -21.10 5.43
C ARG A 223 21.47 -21.30 4.05
N PHE A 224 20.94 -20.63 3.04
CA PHE A 224 21.37 -20.74 1.65
C PHE A 224 21.75 -19.36 1.13
N ASP A 225 23.04 -19.14 0.87
CA ASP A 225 23.58 -17.89 0.35
C ASP A 225 23.37 -17.87 -1.20
N LEU A 226 22.24 -17.35 -1.64
CA LEU A 226 21.83 -17.31 -3.05
C LEU A 226 21.38 -15.90 -3.44
N PRO A 227 22.30 -14.94 -3.68
CA PRO A 227 21.96 -13.51 -3.85
C PRO A 227 20.97 -13.22 -4.98
N LEU A 228 21.03 -13.94 -6.08
CA LEU A 228 20.09 -13.76 -7.20
C LEU A 228 18.67 -14.25 -6.88
N VAL A 229 18.57 -15.29 -6.06
CA VAL A 229 17.29 -15.83 -5.61
C VAL A 229 16.66 -14.90 -4.57
N GLU A 230 17.46 -14.27 -3.74
CA GLU A 230 16.99 -13.34 -2.71
C GLU A 230 16.23 -12.15 -3.29
N GLN A 231 16.71 -11.53 -4.36
CA GLN A 231 16.02 -10.42 -5.02
C GLN A 231 14.67 -10.85 -5.62
N SER A 232 14.61 -12.04 -6.20
CA SER A 232 13.35 -12.60 -6.71
C SER A 232 12.40 -13.00 -5.58
N LEU A 233 12.92 -13.51 -4.47
CA LEU A 233 12.14 -13.88 -3.28
C LEU A 233 11.45 -12.67 -2.65
N THR A 234 12.07 -11.50 -2.62
CA THR A 234 11.44 -10.29 -2.09
C THR A 234 10.19 -9.92 -2.88
N LEU A 235 10.28 -9.96 -4.21
CA LEU A 235 9.14 -9.67 -5.09
C LEU A 235 8.05 -10.73 -4.96
N VAL A 236 8.43 -12.01 -5.01
CA VAL A 236 7.49 -13.13 -4.86
C VAL A 236 6.84 -13.12 -3.48
N SER A 237 7.58 -12.75 -2.42
CA SER A 237 7.01 -12.66 -1.07
C SER A 237 5.99 -11.53 -0.95
N ALA A 238 6.21 -10.38 -1.59
CA ALA A 238 5.25 -9.27 -1.57
C ALA A 238 3.93 -9.68 -2.23
N TYR A 239 3.97 -10.16 -3.47
CA TYR A 239 2.77 -10.57 -4.20
C TYR A 239 2.12 -11.82 -3.61
N GLY A 240 2.92 -12.85 -3.31
CA GLY A 240 2.42 -14.10 -2.75
C GLY A 240 1.75 -13.91 -1.39
N THR A 241 2.34 -13.10 -0.51
CA THR A 241 1.72 -12.79 0.78
C THR A 241 0.41 -12.02 0.60
N TYR A 242 0.36 -11.05 -0.31
CA TYR A 242 -0.85 -10.29 -0.59
C TYR A 242 -2.00 -11.23 -0.99
N VAL A 243 -1.79 -12.02 -2.05
CA VAL A 243 -2.81 -12.93 -2.60
C VAL A 243 -3.25 -13.98 -1.57
N ILE A 244 -2.29 -14.66 -0.92
CA ILE A 244 -2.61 -15.70 0.06
C ILE A 244 -3.40 -15.13 1.23
N THR A 245 -3.05 -13.93 1.69
CA THR A 245 -3.75 -13.29 2.81
C THR A 245 -5.18 -12.92 2.45
N GLU A 246 -5.40 -12.33 1.27
CA GLU A 246 -6.74 -11.98 0.76
C GLU A 246 -7.61 -13.23 0.57
N GLU A 247 -7.06 -14.31 -0.01
CA GLU A 247 -7.78 -15.59 -0.17
C GLU A 247 -8.19 -16.23 1.16
N LEU A 248 -7.41 -16.01 2.23
CA LEU A 248 -7.72 -16.48 3.59
C LEU A 248 -8.66 -15.54 4.36
N GLY A 249 -9.14 -14.47 3.73
CA GLY A 249 -10.02 -13.49 4.36
C GLY A 249 -9.30 -12.54 5.33
N GLY A 250 -7.99 -12.37 5.17
CA GLY A 250 -7.19 -11.39 5.90
C GLY A 250 -6.89 -10.14 5.05
N SER A 251 -6.26 -9.13 5.65
CA SER A 251 -5.78 -7.96 4.91
C SER A 251 -4.44 -8.22 4.26
N GLY A 252 -4.41 -8.28 2.92
CA GLY A 252 -3.19 -8.39 2.12
C GLY A 252 -2.21 -7.26 2.41
N VAL A 253 -2.72 -6.04 2.65
CA VAL A 253 -1.93 -4.87 3.06
C VAL A 253 -1.12 -5.17 4.32
N ILE A 254 -1.78 -5.64 5.38
CA ILE A 254 -1.14 -5.96 6.66
C ILE A 254 -0.19 -7.15 6.52
N GLY A 255 -0.57 -8.15 5.72
CA GLY A 255 0.28 -9.29 5.42
C GLY A 255 1.61 -8.89 4.79
N VAL A 256 1.55 -8.05 3.75
CA VAL A 256 2.74 -7.57 3.02
C VAL A 256 3.62 -6.66 3.89
N VAL A 257 3.03 -5.75 4.66
CA VAL A 257 3.76 -4.92 5.62
C VAL A 257 4.50 -5.79 6.64
N THR A 258 3.83 -6.83 7.15
CA THR A 258 4.41 -7.74 8.14
C THR A 258 5.59 -8.52 7.56
N VAL A 259 5.46 -9.09 6.35
CA VAL A 259 6.58 -9.79 5.70
C VAL A 259 7.72 -8.85 5.39
N GLY A 260 7.46 -7.64 4.89
CA GLY A 260 8.47 -6.62 4.65
C GLY A 260 9.24 -6.25 5.92
N LEU A 261 8.53 -6.00 7.02
CA LEU A 261 9.11 -5.68 8.32
C LEU A 261 10.00 -6.82 8.85
N ILE A 262 9.58 -8.07 8.71
CA ILE A 262 10.37 -9.23 9.15
C ILE A 262 11.62 -9.38 8.31
N LEU A 263 11.51 -9.36 6.99
CA LEU A 263 12.66 -9.55 6.11
C LEU A 263 13.64 -8.39 6.19
N GLY A 264 13.18 -7.16 6.33
CA GLY A 264 14.02 -5.98 6.50
C GLY A 264 14.79 -5.91 7.83
N ASN A 265 14.31 -6.62 8.87
CA ASN A 265 14.93 -6.56 10.19
C ASN A 265 15.56 -7.86 10.67
N PHE A 266 15.07 -9.01 10.22
CA PHE A 266 15.51 -10.34 10.66
C PHE A 266 16.11 -11.16 9.52
N GLY A 267 15.91 -10.76 8.27
CA GLY A 267 16.51 -11.37 7.09
C GLY A 267 17.98 -10.99 6.89
N SER A 268 18.80 -11.07 7.89
CA SER A 268 20.07 -10.43 8.21
C SER A 268 21.20 -10.42 7.16
N ARG A 269 20.99 -10.70 5.89
CA ARG A 269 22.04 -10.66 4.86
C ARG A 269 21.58 -10.24 3.46
N ILE A 270 20.35 -9.81 3.29
CA ILE A 270 19.87 -9.35 1.98
C ILE A 270 20.38 -7.93 1.75
N GLY A 271 21.52 -7.83 1.07
CA GLY A 271 22.00 -6.61 0.42
C GLY A 271 22.58 -5.53 1.33
N MET A 272 23.81 -5.70 1.75
CA MET A 272 24.77 -4.59 1.78
C MET A 272 25.73 -4.71 0.62
#